data_bca25a4a20a2d516d1417a0aeced5ea2
#
_entry.id   bca25a4a20a2d516d1417a0aeced5ea2
#
_cell.length_a   1.000
_cell.length_b   1.000
_cell.length_c   1.000
_cell.angle_alpha   90.00
_cell.angle_beta   90.00
_cell.angle_gamma   90.00
#
_symmetry.space_group_name_H-M   'P 1'
#
loop_
_entity.id
_entity.type
_entity.pdbx_description
1 polymer ?
#
loop_
_entity_poly.entity_id
_entity_poly.type
_entity_poly.pdbx_seq_one_letter_code
_entity_poly.pdbx_strand_id
1 'polypeptide(L)'
;MHFRFHLHPILLLLLLLLLVSSAAALGINCRGSGVCSFNSASMQVVHDQIGNLIAEGGGDHQIACSHGSQGSVCAFYQNGASGTARDAYKWVQGLLDHKCRQCGSIPTQPGNDVSKGELTVNYVGLFV
;
A
#
# COMPACT_ATOMS: atom_id res chain seq x y z
N MET A 1 -6.89 55.71 9.35
CA MET A 1 -6.66 54.62 10.30
C MET A 1 -6.15 53.42 9.52
N HIS A 2 -4.88 53.10 9.64
CA HIS A 2 -4.31 51.93 9.01
C HIS A 2 -4.16 50.84 10.07
N PHE A 3 -5.03 49.81 10.00
CA PHE A 3 -4.84 48.62 10.78
C PHE A 3 -3.78 47.77 10.12
N ARG A 4 -2.55 47.78 10.65
CA ARG A 4 -1.53 46.82 10.31
C ARG A 4 -1.75 45.56 11.14
N PHE A 5 -2.31 44.51 10.50
CA PHE A 5 -2.29 43.21 11.09
C PHE A 5 -0.87 42.64 11.04
N HIS A 6 -0.15 42.78 12.13
CA HIS A 6 1.11 42.07 12.31
C HIS A 6 0.79 40.69 12.81
N LEU A 7 0.77 39.70 11.91
CA LEU A 7 0.82 38.32 12.31
C LEU A 7 2.09 38.11 13.12
N HIS A 8 1.93 37.67 14.37
CA HIS A 8 3.06 37.40 15.23
C HIS A 8 3.88 36.25 14.60
N PRO A 9 5.22 36.32 14.52
CA PRO A 9 6.06 35.31 13.88
C PRO A 9 5.88 33.92 14.49
N ILE A 10 5.48 33.82 15.76
CA ILE A 10 5.16 32.56 16.43
C ILE A 10 3.88 31.93 15.85
N LEU A 11 2.87 32.74 15.50
CA LEU A 11 1.62 32.26 14.90
C LEU A 11 1.86 31.73 13.48
N LEU A 12 2.75 32.38 12.72
CA LEU A 12 3.16 31.95 11.39
C LEU A 12 3.93 30.62 11.46
N LEU A 13 4.80 30.44 12.45
CA LEU A 13 5.55 29.23 12.69
C LEU A 13 4.62 28.07 13.09
N LEU A 14 3.62 28.33 13.93
CA LEU A 14 2.59 27.36 14.32
C LEU A 14 1.71 26.94 13.13
N LEU A 15 1.35 27.87 12.25
CA LEU A 15 0.62 27.58 11.01
C LEU A 15 1.45 26.74 10.04
N LEU A 16 2.76 27.02 9.90
CA LEU A 16 3.68 26.24 9.10
C LEU A 16 3.88 24.82 9.66
N LEU A 17 3.95 24.67 10.98
CA LEU A 17 4.03 23.38 11.65
C LEU A 17 2.74 22.56 11.47
N LEU A 18 1.57 23.19 11.46
CA LEU A 18 0.29 22.54 11.18
C LEU A 18 0.20 22.09 9.70
N LEU A 19 0.77 22.83 8.78
CA LEU A 19 0.83 22.45 7.35
C LEU A 19 1.79 21.28 7.11
N VAL A 20 2.90 21.19 7.86
CA VAL A 20 3.85 20.07 7.79
C VAL A 20 3.28 18.80 8.45
N SER A 21 2.49 18.96 9.53
CA SER A 21 1.83 17.82 10.20
C SER A 21 0.65 17.25 9.40
N SER A 22 0.11 17.96 8.38
CA SER A 22 -0.94 17.45 7.50
C SER A 22 -0.42 16.46 6.43
N ALA A 23 0.90 16.32 6.25
CA ALA A 23 1.52 15.22 5.52
C ALA A 23 1.57 13.97 6.41
N ALA A 24 0.40 13.55 6.94
CA ALA A 24 0.30 12.34 7.74
C ALA A 24 0.80 11.16 6.92
N ALA A 25 1.69 10.35 7.50
CA ALA A 25 2.14 9.10 6.95
C ALA A 25 0.92 8.24 6.59
N LEU A 26 0.90 7.71 5.39
CA LEU A 26 -0.17 6.84 4.95
C LEU A 26 -0.04 5.50 5.65
N GLY A 27 -1.06 5.10 6.41
CA GLY A 27 -1.17 3.78 7.01
C GLY A 27 -1.69 2.73 6.03
N ILE A 28 -2.15 1.61 6.56
CA ILE A 28 -2.83 0.59 5.76
C ILE A 28 -3.96 1.25 4.95
N ASN A 29 -4.02 0.93 3.66
CA ASN A 29 -4.97 1.55 2.75
C ASN A 29 -5.29 0.65 1.56
N CYS A 30 -6.39 0.95 0.87
CA CYS A 30 -6.80 0.25 -0.35
C CYS A 30 -6.52 1.07 -1.62
N ARG A 31 -5.54 1.95 -1.59
CA ARG A 31 -5.15 2.78 -2.72
C ARG A 31 -4.25 2.02 -3.69
N GLY A 32 -4.23 2.47 -4.92
CA GLY A 32 -3.39 1.95 -5.98
C GLY A 32 -3.60 2.74 -7.26
N SER A 33 -3.15 2.20 -8.38
CA SER A 33 -3.42 2.76 -9.70
C SER A 33 -4.92 2.92 -9.93
N GLY A 34 -5.33 3.96 -10.66
CA GLY A 34 -6.72 4.15 -11.08
C GLY A 34 -7.29 2.95 -11.85
N VAL A 35 -6.43 2.15 -12.48
CA VAL A 35 -6.83 0.92 -13.20
C VAL A 35 -7.32 -0.17 -12.24
N CYS A 36 -6.95 -0.14 -10.97
CA CYS A 36 -7.38 -1.14 -9.99
C CYS A 36 -8.92 -1.23 -9.90
N SER A 37 -9.61 -0.11 -9.89
CA SER A 37 -11.07 -0.06 -9.75
C SER A 37 -11.84 -0.53 -10.99
N PHE A 38 -11.20 -0.58 -12.14
CA PHE A 38 -11.79 -1.01 -13.42
C PHE A 38 -11.34 -2.41 -13.84
N ASN A 39 -10.51 -3.07 -13.04
CA ASN A 39 -9.91 -4.34 -13.37
C ASN A 39 -10.67 -5.48 -12.70
N SER A 40 -10.88 -6.59 -13.43
CA SER A 40 -11.45 -7.82 -12.87
C SER A 40 -10.45 -8.62 -12.01
N ALA A 41 -9.17 -8.24 -12.00
CA ALA A 41 -8.18 -8.84 -11.11
C ALA A 41 -8.56 -8.65 -9.63
N SER A 42 -8.19 -9.58 -8.79
CA SER A 42 -8.68 -9.69 -7.42
C SER A 42 -7.54 -9.95 -6.44
N MET A 43 -7.54 -9.21 -5.35
CA MET A 43 -6.62 -9.42 -4.24
C MET A 43 -6.80 -10.81 -3.60
N GLN A 44 -8.03 -11.33 -3.58
CA GLN A 44 -8.28 -12.69 -3.08
C GLN A 44 -7.54 -13.74 -3.91
N VAL A 45 -7.52 -13.58 -5.24
CA VAL A 45 -6.77 -14.48 -6.13
C VAL A 45 -5.26 -14.36 -5.88
N VAL A 46 -4.74 -13.15 -5.68
CA VAL A 46 -3.32 -12.95 -5.29
C VAL A 46 -3.01 -13.69 -4.00
N HIS A 47 -3.84 -13.56 -2.99
CA HIS A 47 -3.71 -14.24 -1.70
C HIS A 47 -3.69 -15.77 -1.87
N ASP A 48 -4.62 -16.31 -2.64
CA ASP A 48 -4.75 -17.75 -2.89
C ASP A 48 -3.53 -18.29 -3.65
N GLN A 49 -3.01 -17.55 -4.61
CA GLN A 49 -1.79 -17.89 -5.35
C GLN A 49 -0.56 -17.94 -4.43
N ILE A 50 -0.43 -16.99 -3.51
CA ILE A 50 0.65 -17.02 -2.50
C ILE A 50 0.51 -18.28 -1.64
N GLY A 51 -0.70 -18.62 -1.22
CA GLY A 51 -0.98 -19.85 -0.46
C GLY A 51 -0.58 -21.11 -1.19
N ASN A 52 -0.85 -21.20 -2.49
CA ASN A 52 -0.43 -22.31 -3.34
C ASN A 52 1.10 -22.41 -3.43
N LEU A 53 1.79 -21.31 -3.60
CA LEU A 53 3.27 -21.28 -3.62
C LEU A 53 3.87 -21.80 -2.32
N ILE A 54 3.31 -21.44 -1.18
CA ILE A 54 3.75 -21.94 0.14
C ILE A 54 3.53 -23.46 0.23
N ALA A 55 2.37 -23.95 -0.21
CA ALA A 55 2.03 -25.38 -0.18
C ALA A 55 2.95 -26.22 -1.09
N GLU A 56 3.41 -25.66 -2.19
CA GLU A 56 4.34 -26.29 -3.13
C GLU A 56 5.81 -26.23 -2.68
N GLY A 57 6.08 -25.63 -1.51
CA GLY A 57 7.44 -25.47 -0.98
C GLY A 57 8.26 -24.40 -1.70
N GLY A 58 7.61 -23.61 -2.56
CA GLY A 58 8.22 -22.46 -3.20
C GLY A 58 8.03 -21.19 -2.37
N GLY A 59 8.70 -20.13 -2.70
CA GLY A 59 8.23 -18.83 -2.29
C GLY A 59 9.13 -17.93 -1.48
N ASP A 60 10.41 -18.05 -1.60
CA ASP A 60 11.29 -17.08 -0.94
C ASP A 60 11.35 -15.72 -1.65
N HIS A 61 10.95 -15.64 -2.92
CA HIS A 61 11.05 -14.38 -3.70
C HIS A 61 9.98 -14.20 -4.78
N GLN A 62 8.90 -14.98 -4.77
CA GLN A 62 7.93 -14.91 -5.86
C GLN A 62 6.79 -13.96 -5.57
N ILE A 63 6.63 -13.00 -6.47
CA ILE A 63 5.46 -12.14 -6.56
C ILE A 63 4.32 -12.96 -7.17
N ALA A 64 3.19 -13.00 -6.46
CA ALA A 64 1.95 -13.59 -6.98
C ALA A 64 1.11 -12.52 -7.65
N CYS A 65 0.44 -12.91 -8.72
CA CYS A 65 -0.40 -12.02 -9.52
C CYS A 65 -1.79 -12.60 -9.74
N SER A 66 -2.76 -11.71 -9.89
CA SER A 66 -4.07 -12.00 -10.44
C SER A 66 -4.19 -11.32 -11.80
N HIS A 67 -4.50 -12.08 -12.83
CA HIS A 67 -4.74 -11.55 -14.17
C HIS A 67 -6.19 -11.08 -14.29
N GLY A 68 -6.38 -9.91 -14.89
CA GLY A 68 -7.68 -9.31 -15.06
C GLY A 68 -7.91 -8.79 -16.48
N SER A 69 -9.08 -8.23 -16.70
CA SER A 69 -9.52 -7.71 -17.99
C SER A 69 -8.68 -6.53 -18.52
N GLN A 70 -8.04 -5.80 -17.63
CA GLN A 70 -7.24 -4.61 -17.93
C GLN A 70 -5.75 -4.78 -17.57
N GLY A 71 -5.29 -6.00 -17.36
CA GLY A 71 -3.94 -6.33 -16.92
C GLY A 71 -3.92 -6.97 -15.55
N SER A 72 -2.74 -7.08 -14.98
CA SER A 72 -2.52 -7.81 -13.73
C SER A 72 -2.37 -6.90 -12.53
N VAL A 73 -2.84 -7.36 -11.38
CA VAL A 73 -2.42 -6.85 -10.07
C VAL A 73 -1.54 -7.88 -9.39
N CYS A 74 -0.45 -7.43 -8.82
CA CYS A 74 0.55 -8.29 -8.18
C CYS A 74 0.90 -7.79 -6.79
N ALA A 75 1.28 -8.72 -5.92
CA ALA A 75 1.86 -8.40 -4.62
C ALA A 75 3.38 -8.25 -4.74
N PHE A 76 3.92 -7.22 -4.12
CA PHE A 76 5.36 -6.98 -4.04
C PHE A 76 5.71 -6.11 -2.83
N TYR A 77 6.97 -6.19 -2.40
CA TYR A 77 7.48 -5.35 -1.33
C TYR A 77 8.02 -4.03 -1.87
N GLN A 78 7.84 -2.95 -1.13
CA GLN A 78 8.34 -1.61 -1.44
C GLN A 78 8.91 -0.91 -0.21
N ASN A 79 9.58 0.21 -0.45
CA ASN A 79 10.13 1.08 0.59
C ASN A 79 11.11 0.35 1.54
N GLY A 80 11.98 -0.48 0.95
CA GLY A 80 12.99 -1.23 1.68
C GLY A 80 12.48 -2.48 2.40
N ALA A 81 11.20 -2.80 2.29
CA ALA A 81 10.66 -4.02 2.87
C ALA A 81 11.06 -5.25 2.07
N SER A 82 11.19 -6.36 2.77
CA SER A 82 11.40 -7.70 2.21
C SER A 82 10.76 -8.73 3.11
N GLY A 83 10.59 -9.93 2.60
CA GLY A 83 10.02 -11.02 3.37
C GLY A 83 9.81 -12.28 2.54
N THR A 84 9.32 -13.32 3.18
CA THR A 84 9.01 -14.60 2.56
C THR A 84 7.61 -14.57 1.94
N ALA A 85 7.27 -15.60 1.16
CA ALA A 85 5.89 -15.79 0.70
C ALA A 85 4.90 -15.96 1.86
N ARG A 86 5.34 -16.60 2.94
CA ARG A 86 4.52 -16.76 4.14
C ARG A 86 4.24 -15.42 4.82
N ASP A 87 5.21 -14.52 4.87
CA ASP A 87 5.01 -13.16 5.35
C ASP A 87 4.06 -12.39 4.42
N ALA A 88 4.25 -12.48 3.11
CA ALA A 88 3.38 -11.86 2.12
C ALA A 88 1.93 -12.36 2.24
N TYR A 89 1.72 -13.64 2.48
CA TYR A 89 0.40 -14.21 2.72
C TYR A 89 -0.32 -13.54 3.89
N LYS A 90 0.38 -13.34 5.00
CA LYS A 90 -0.16 -12.65 6.19
C LYS A 90 -0.48 -11.19 5.90
N TRP A 91 0.40 -10.49 5.18
CA TRP A 91 0.19 -9.09 4.84
C TRP A 91 -1.01 -8.89 3.89
N VAL A 92 -1.14 -9.74 2.88
CA VAL A 92 -2.30 -9.68 1.97
C VAL A 92 -3.58 -10.05 2.71
N GLN A 93 -3.55 -10.99 3.65
CA GLN A 93 -4.68 -11.27 4.53
C GLN A 93 -5.08 -10.02 5.31
N GLY A 94 -4.11 -9.26 5.84
CA GLY A 94 -4.37 -7.98 6.51
C GLY A 94 -5.07 -6.96 5.62
N LEU A 95 -4.71 -6.89 4.33
CA LEU A 95 -5.39 -6.05 3.36
C LEU A 95 -6.84 -6.51 3.09
N LEU A 96 -7.07 -7.80 2.97
CA LEU A 96 -8.41 -8.37 2.82
C LEU A 96 -9.28 -8.08 4.05
N ASP A 97 -8.72 -8.21 5.25
CA ASP A 97 -9.39 -7.87 6.51
C ASP A 97 -9.74 -6.38 6.58
N HIS A 98 -8.90 -5.53 5.97
CA HIS A 98 -9.13 -4.09 5.81
C HIS A 98 -10.13 -3.75 4.69
N LYS A 99 -10.75 -4.76 4.08
CA LYS A 99 -11.76 -4.66 3.01
C LYS A 99 -11.24 -4.18 1.66
N CYS A 100 -9.95 -4.30 1.39
CA CYS A 100 -9.39 -4.08 0.06
C CYS A 100 -9.82 -5.22 -0.89
N ARG A 101 -10.14 -4.87 -2.14
CA ARG A 101 -10.63 -5.83 -3.13
C ARG A 101 -9.65 -6.09 -4.27
N GLN A 102 -9.02 -5.06 -4.78
CA GLN A 102 -8.07 -5.14 -5.89
C GLN A 102 -6.67 -4.72 -5.48
N CYS A 103 -6.52 -3.51 -4.97
CA CYS A 103 -5.24 -2.93 -4.64
C CYS A 103 -5.21 -2.41 -3.20
N GLY A 104 -4.01 -2.27 -2.67
CA GLY A 104 -3.79 -1.71 -1.35
C GLY A 104 -2.36 -1.88 -0.89
N SER A 105 -2.02 -1.18 0.17
CA SER A 105 -0.70 -1.25 0.80
C SER A 105 -0.84 -1.41 2.30
N ILE A 106 0.03 -2.23 2.88
CA ILE A 106 0.07 -2.49 4.32
C ILE A 106 1.50 -2.28 4.84
N PRO A 107 1.67 -1.49 5.92
CA PRO A 107 2.97 -1.32 6.54
C PRO A 107 3.52 -2.64 7.07
N THR A 108 4.81 -2.89 6.85
CA THR A 108 5.52 -4.07 7.35
C THR A 108 6.29 -3.80 8.64
N GLN A 109 6.35 -2.54 9.06
CA GLN A 109 7.02 -2.10 10.28
C GLN A 109 6.00 -1.50 11.26
N PRO A 110 6.29 -1.51 12.58
CA PRO A 110 5.44 -0.83 13.57
C PRO A 110 5.29 0.66 13.26
N GLY A 111 4.13 1.24 13.59
CA GLY A 111 3.86 2.66 13.45
C GLY A 111 2.86 3.02 12.35
N ASN A 112 2.32 2.03 11.64
CA ASN A 112 1.30 2.20 10.61
C ASN A 112 1.69 3.25 9.55
N ASP A 113 2.90 3.12 9.02
CA ASP A 113 3.50 4.04 8.06
C ASP A 113 4.12 3.27 6.89
N VAL A 114 3.47 3.28 5.72
CA VAL A 114 3.92 2.56 4.53
C VAL A 114 5.24 3.08 3.99
N SER A 115 5.61 4.32 4.28
CA SER A 115 6.90 4.89 3.83
C SER A 115 8.12 4.21 4.47
N LYS A 116 7.93 3.51 5.56
CA LYS A 116 8.99 2.76 6.29
C LYS A 116 9.11 1.31 5.88
N GLY A 117 8.35 0.89 4.92
CA GLY A 117 8.29 -0.47 4.39
C GLY A 117 6.85 -0.93 4.25
N GLU A 118 6.54 -1.51 3.12
CA GLU A 118 5.19 -1.98 2.82
C GLU A 118 5.21 -3.26 1.98
N LEU A 119 4.14 -4.05 2.12
CA LEU A 119 3.69 -4.92 1.05
C LEU A 119 2.57 -4.21 0.31
N THR A 120 2.66 -4.19 -1.00
CA THR A 120 1.66 -3.59 -1.87
C THR A 120 1.07 -4.62 -2.82
N VAL A 121 -0.22 -4.48 -3.09
CA VAL A 121 -0.91 -5.15 -4.21
C VAL A 121 -1.35 -4.05 -5.15
N ASN A 122 -0.81 -4.04 -6.35
CA ASN A 122 -1.07 -2.95 -7.29
C ASN A 122 -1.01 -3.43 -8.73
N TYR A 123 -1.55 -2.60 -9.62
CA TYR A 123 -1.48 -2.81 -11.05
C TYR A 123 -0.03 -2.73 -11.55
N VAL A 124 0.37 -3.67 -12.38
CA VAL A 124 1.74 -3.76 -12.91
C VAL A 124 1.83 -3.79 -14.43
N GLY A 125 0.71 -3.85 -15.14
CA GLY A 125 0.66 -3.80 -16.59
C GLY A 125 -0.03 -5.00 -17.24
N LEU A 126 -0.02 -5.04 -18.57
CA LEU A 126 -0.72 -6.03 -19.38
C LEU A 126 0.07 -7.35 -19.56
N PHE A 127 1.39 -7.29 -19.45
CA PHE A 127 2.29 -8.41 -19.78
C PHE A 127 3.17 -8.78 -18.58
N VAL A 128 2.54 -9.39 -17.61
CA VAL A 128 3.28 -9.89 -16.43
C VAL A 128 2.95 -11.34 -16.19
#